data_9ac07be1288de1dd21f85d0ddb965e1a
#
_entry.id   9ac07be1288de1dd21f85d0ddb965e1a
#
_cell.length_a   1.000
_cell.length_b   1.000
_cell.length_c   1.000
_cell.angle_alpha   90.00
_cell.angle_beta   90.00
_cell.angle_gamma   90.00
#
_symmetry.space_group_name_H-M   'P 1'
#
loop_
_entity.id
_entity.type
_entity.pdbx_description
1 polymer ?
#
loop_
_entity_poly.entity_id
_entity_poly.type
_entity_poly.pdbx_seq_one_letter_code
_entity_poly.pdbx_strand_id
1 'polypeptide(L)'
;MTLTPTDAQRRVLLLAHTGRAEAREVARECARALTEHGIVVRLLELEAKDLELEATEDPVDGGWIETVGARGRPGEGCELALVIGGDGSILRAAELTHASGTPLLGVNLGHVGFLAEAEQDDVAITIEAIVERRYVTEDRLTVDVTVHQDKEVVYETFALNEASVEKAARERMLEVVVEIDGRPLSRWGCDGVVCATPTGSTAYNFSAGGPVVWPGVEALLMVPISAHALFARPMVVAPTSVLAIEVLANTEGSGVLWCDGRRTVDLPPGARIEVRRGARPVRLVRLHQAPFTDRLVAKFDLPVEGWRGASERRRREEGNADA
;
A
#
# COMPACT_ATOMS: atom_id res chain seq x y z
N MET A 1 20.68 14.07 41.40
CA MET A 1 19.69 14.61 40.46
C MET A 1 19.94 13.88 39.17
N THR A 2 19.31 12.72 39.00
CA THR A 2 19.46 11.82 37.84
C THR A 2 18.65 12.43 36.70
N LEU A 3 19.34 12.91 35.68
CA LEU A 3 18.72 13.33 34.43
C LEU A 3 18.01 12.12 33.82
N THR A 4 16.71 12.17 33.72
CA THR A 4 15.90 11.28 32.89
C THR A 4 16.45 11.33 31.45
N PRO A 5 16.43 10.20 30.69
CA PRO A 5 16.87 10.21 29.29
C PRO A 5 16.10 11.30 28.53
N THR A 6 16.82 12.22 27.95
CA THR A 6 16.32 13.24 27.03
C THR A 6 15.38 12.52 26.04
N ASP A 7 14.15 12.97 25.94
CA ASP A 7 13.23 12.57 24.85
C ASP A 7 14.02 12.80 23.55
N ALA A 8 14.35 11.72 22.87
CA ALA A 8 15.06 11.81 21.61
C ALA A 8 14.18 12.68 20.69
N GLN A 9 14.79 13.71 20.07
CA GLN A 9 14.12 14.67 19.22
C GLN A 9 13.14 13.97 18.28
N ARG A 10 11.86 14.28 18.39
CA ARG A 10 10.79 13.68 17.56
C ARG A 10 11.01 14.02 16.10
N ARG A 11 10.78 13.03 15.24
CA ARG A 11 11.03 13.15 13.82
C ARG A 11 9.90 12.50 13.03
N VAL A 12 9.36 13.22 12.05
CA VAL A 12 8.32 12.75 11.13
C VAL A 12 8.87 12.81 9.71
N LEU A 13 8.79 11.69 8.97
CA LEU A 13 9.07 11.68 7.54
C LEU A 13 7.84 12.23 6.81
N LEU A 14 7.96 13.29 6.04
CA LEU A 14 6.89 13.82 5.21
C LEU A 14 7.13 13.43 3.75
N LEU A 15 6.16 12.77 3.16
CA LEU A 15 6.15 12.35 1.75
C LEU A 15 4.92 12.91 1.06
N ALA A 16 5.08 13.48 -0.12
CA ALA A 16 3.97 14.10 -0.85
C ALA A 16 3.95 13.70 -2.33
N HIS A 17 2.77 13.74 -2.92
CA HIS A 17 2.60 13.66 -4.37
C HIS A 17 2.90 15.02 -5.00
N THR A 18 4.17 15.38 -5.13
CA THR A 18 4.61 16.72 -5.56
C THR A 18 4.15 17.13 -6.97
N GLY A 19 3.70 16.20 -7.79
CA GLY A 19 3.07 16.48 -9.08
C GLY A 19 1.70 17.17 -9.02
N ARG A 20 1.06 17.23 -7.81
CA ARG A 20 -0.24 17.90 -7.60
C ARG A 20 -0.03 19.16 -6.77
N ALA A 21 -0.56 20.31 -7.24
CA ALA A 21 -0.43 21.59 -6.56
C ALA A 21 -1.02 21.55 -5.13
N GLU A 22 -2.21 20.99 -5.01
CA GLU A 22 -2.92 20.83 -3.74
C GLU A 22 -2.10 19.99 -2.73
N ALA A 23 -1.48 18.89 -3.17
CA ALA A 23 -0.63 18.08 -2.30
C ALA A 23 0.62 18.85 -1.82
N ARG A 24 1.16 19.73 -2.67
CA ARG A 24 2.27 20.59 -2.26
C ARG A 24 1.86 21.62 -1.21
N GLU A 25 0.68 22.21 -1.36
CA GLU A 25 0.14 23.18 -0.38
C GLU A 25 -0.06 22.53 0.98
N VAL A 26 -0.77 21.41 1.01
CA VAL A 26 -1.02 20.63 2.24
C VAL A 26 0.31 20.16 2.88
N ALA A 27 1.26 19.69 2.08
CA ALA A 27 2.56 19.26 2.59
C ALA A 27 3.36 20.41 3.24
N ARG A 28 3.34 21.62 2.65
CA ARG A 28 3.97 22.80 3.26
C ARG A 28 3.28 23.23 4.56
N GLU A 29 1.96 23.15 4.61
CA GLU A 29 1.18 23.42 5.81
C GLU A 29 1.54 22.42 6.93
N CYS A 30 1.56 21.12 6.63
CA CYS A 30 1.96 20.08 7.56
C CYS A 30 3.41 20.29 8.06
N ALA A 31 4.34 20.60 7.16
CA ALA A 31 5.75 20.83 7.52
C ALA A 31 5.87 21.99 8.51
N ARG A 32 5.21 23.12 8.23
CA ARG A 32 5.21 24.29 9.11
C ARG A 32 4.61 23.96 10.47
N ALA A 33 3.41 23.38 10.49
CA ALA A 33 2.72 23.09 11.74
C ALA A 33 3.51 22.10 12.62
N LEU A 34 4.12 21.07 12.04
CA LEU A 34 4.95 20.13 12.79
C LEU A 34 6.21 20.78 13.36
N THR A 35 6.89 21.64 12.58
CA THR A 35 8.09 22.35 13.06
C THR A 35 7.76 23.36 14.15
N GLU A 36 6.64 24.07 14.08
CA GLU A 36 6.14 24.97 15.13
C GLU A 36 5.91 24.24 16.47
N HIS A 37 5.63 22.93 16.42
CA HIS A 37 5.49 22.08 17.62
C HIS A 37 6.77 21.34 18.01
N GLY A 38 7.92 21.78 17.50
CA GLY A 38 9.22 21.22 17.87
C GLY A 38 9.52 19.84 17.27
N ILE A 39 8.81 19.42 16.23
CA ILE A 39 9.02 18.15 15.56
C ILE A 39 9.91 18.38 14.33
N VAL A 40 10.94 17.54 14.18
CA VAL A 40 11.78 17.54 12.97
C VAL A 40 11.01 16.94 11.82
N VAL A 41 10.93 17.66 10.71
CA VAL A 41 10.33 17.18 9.48
C VAL A 41 11.44 16.73 8.53
N ARG A 42 11.47 15.43 8.25
CA ARG A 42 12.38 14.85 7.26
C ARG A 42 11.70 14.79 5.91
N LEU A 43 12.39 15.23 4.87
CA LEU A 43 11.94 15.21 3.48
C LEU A 43 12.94 14.47 2.60
N LEU A 44 12.47 13.88 1.51
CA LEU A 44 13.37 13.49 0.44
C LEU A 44 13.91 14.74 -0.26
N GLU A 45 15.19 14.74 -0.63
CA GLU A 45 15.86 15.87 -1.29
C GLU A 45 15.08 16.42 -2.50
N LEU A 46 14.53 15.52 -3.34
CA LEU A 46 13.74 15.93 -4.51
C LEU A 46 12.40 16.56 -4.10
N GLU A 47 11.74 16.00 -3.08
CA GLU A 47 10.46 16.54 -2.59
C GLU A 47 10.66 17.88 -1.87
N ALA A 48 11.72 18.03 -1.09
CA ALA A 48 12.07 19.30 -0.47
C ALA A 48 12.22 20.42 -1.52
N LYS A 49 12.90 20.12 -2.63
CA LYS A 49 13.04 21.03 -3.76
C LYS A 49 11.69 21.37 -4.40
N ASP A 50 10.85 20.38 -4.67
CA ASP A 50 9.52 20.58 -5.27
C ASP A 50 8.58 21.34 -4.36
N LEU A 51 8.76 21.21 -3.04
CA LEU A 51 8.02 21.93 -2.00
C LEU A 51 8.59 23.30 -1.70
N GLU A 52 9.75 23.66 -2.24
CA GLU A 52 10.47 24.92 -1.94
C GLU A 52 10.78 25.04 -0.43
N LEU A 53 11.09 23.92 0.21
CA LEU A 53 11.46 23.84 1.62
C LEU A 53 12.95 23.55 1.73
N GLU A 54 13.69 24.51 2.30
CA GLU A 54 15.12 24.36 2.51
C GLU A 54 15.42 23.68 3.85
N ALA A 55 16.48 22.86 3.87
CA ALA A 55 16.99 22.30 5.11
C ALA A 55 17.48 23.43 6.01
N THR A 56 17.11 23.39 7.27
CA THR A 56 17.51 24.40 8.26
C THR A 56 18.76 23.93 8.97
N GLU A 57 19.87 24.67 8.89
CA GLU A 57 21.16 24.28 9.49
C GLU A 57 21.21 24.50 11.01
N ASP A 58 20.42 25.46 11.53
CA ASP A 58 20.34 25.77 12.96
C ASP A 58 18.89 25.79 13.46
N PRO A 59 18.52 24.91 14.38
CA PRO A 59 17.20 24.94 14.99
C PRO A 59 17.09 26.12 15.95
N VAL A 60 16.36 27.14 15.55
CA VAL A 60 15.90 28.18 16.47
C VAL A 60 14.54 27.74 17.00
N ASP A 61 14.48 27.38 18.28
CA ASP A 61 13.23 27.04 18.99
C ASP A 61 12.44 25.79 18.48
N GLY A 62 13.11 24.63 18.44
CA GLY A 62 12.40 23.37 18.63
C GLY A 62 12.29 22.42 17.43
N GLY A 63 11.84 22.84 16.26
CA GLY A 63 11.67 21.96 15.09
C GLY A 63 12.38 22.49 13.85
N TRP A 64 12.87 21.62 13.00
CA TRP A 64 13.54 22.01 11.75
C TRP A 64 13.27 21.03 10.61
N ILE A 65 13.68 21.39 9.41
CA ILE A 65 13.61 20.55 8.22
C ILE A 65 14.97 19.91 7.98
N GLU A 66 14.99 18.60 7.82
CA GLU A 66 16.15 17.85 7.36
C GLU A 66 15.84 17.14 6.04
N THR A 67 16.85 16.94 5.20
CA THR A 67 16.69 16.24 3.94
C THR A 67 17.51 14.97 3.90
N VAL A 68 17.02 13.97 3.16
CA VAL A 68 17.65 12.66 2.99
C VAL A 68 17.48 12.15 1.57
N GLY A 69 18.50 11.49 1.05
CA GLY A 69 18.38 10.78 -0.23
C GLY A 69 17.47 9.56 -0.11
N ALA A 70 16.76 9.20 -1.17
CA ALA A 70 15.82 8.06 -1.17
C ALA A 70 16.47 6.71 -0.81
N ARG A 71 17.78 6.55 -1.07
CA ARG A 71 18.56 5.35 -0.71
C ARG A 71 19.08 5.37 0.73
N GLY A 72 18.94 6.51 1.45
CA GLY A 72 19.46 6.74 2.79
C GLY A 72 18.58 6.26 3.94
N ARG A 73 17.69 5.29 3.72
CA ARG A 73 16.71 4.79 4.71
C ARG A 73 15.89 5.93 5.33
N PRO A 74 15.08 6.63 4.53
CA PRO A 74 14.43 7.88 4.96
C PRO A 74 13.56 7.74 6.21
N GLY A 75 12.97 6.57 6.46
CA GLY A 75 12.16 6.30 7.64
C GLY A 75 12.95 6.02 8.93
N GLU A 76 14.27 5.81 8.87
CA GLU A 76 15.04 5.40 10.05
C GLU A 76 15.08 6.49 11.12
N GLY A 77 14.69 6.14 12.34
CA GLY A 77 14.58 7.07 13.45
C GLY A 77 13.39 8.03 13.39
N CYS A 78 12.47 7.85 12.43
CA CYS A 78 11.21 8.57 12.37
C CYS A 78 10.13 7.85 13.19
N GLU A 79 9.33 8.64 13.91
CA GLU A 79 8.18 8.18 14.68
C GLU A 79 7.10 7.61 13.76
N LEU A 80 6.84 8.32 12.67
CA LEU A 80 5.94 7.91 11.58
C LEU A 80 6.33 8.60 10.26
N ALA A 81 5.74 8.13 9.17
CA ALA A 81 5.75 8.82 7.89
C ALA A 81 4.35 9.37 7.58
N LEU A 82 4.24 10.69 7.47
CA LEU A 82 3.04 11.39 7.01
C LEU A 82 3.06 11.45 5.49
N VAL A 83 2.03 10.88 4.86
CA VAL A 83 1.95 10.70 3.40
C VAL A 83 0.79 11.51 2.85
N ILE A 84 1.08 12.55 2.08
CA ILE A 84 0.08 13.39 1.43
C ILE A 84 -0.19 12.88 0.01
N GLY A 85 -1.32 12.21 -0.18
CA GLY A 85 -1.72 11.62 -1.46
C GLY A 85 -2.55 10.35 -1.31
N GLY A 86 -2.90 9.72 -2.42
CA GLY A 86 -3.71 8.50 -2.45
C GLY A 86 -2.92 7.21 -2.18
N ASP A 87 -3.60 6.06 -2.37
CA ASP A 87 -3.04 4.72 -2.11
C ASP A 87 -1.68 4.48 -2.79
N GLY A 88 -1.48 4.97 -4.03
CA GLY A 88 -0.19 4.88 -4.72
C GLY A 88 0.96 5.61 -4.01
N SER A 89 0.68 6.73 -3.33
CA SER A 89 1.67 7.43 -2.51
C SER A 89 2.01 6.65 -1.25
N ILE A 90 1.02 5.97 -0.67
CA ILE A 90 1.21 5.11 0.51
C ILE A 90 2.02 3.86 0.13
N LEU A 91 1.78 3.26 -1.04
CA LEU A 91 2.61 2.16 -1.54
C LEU A 91 4.07 2.58 -1.74
N ARG A 92 4.30 3.80 -2.27
CA ARG A 92 5.66 4.36 -2.37
C ARG A 92 6.28 4.60 -0.99
N ALA A 93 5.51 5.11 -0.04
CA ALA A 93 5.97 5.29 1.33
C ALA A 93 6.33 3.96 1.99
N ALA A 94 5.51 2.92 1.79
CA ALA A 94 5.79 1.58 2.26
C ALA A 94 7.12 1.06 1.71
N GLU A 95 7.39 1.25 0.42
CA GLU A 95 8.67 0.87 -0.21
C GLU A 95 9.88 1.56 0.46
N LEU A 96 9.75 2.85 0.76
CA LEU A 96 10.81 3.66 1.38
C LEU A 96 11.05 3.35 2.87
N THR A 97 10.02 2.87 3.56
CA THR A 97 10.03 2.72 5.04
C THR A 97 9.96 1.28 5.53
N HIS A 98 9.71 0.30 4.66
CA HIS A 98 9.57 -1.11 5.06
C HIS A 98 10.78 -1.62 5.85
N ALA A 99 11.99 -1.26 5.42
CA ALA A 99 13.22 -1.69 6.09
C ALA A 99 13.36 -1.12 7.53
N SER A 100 12.86 0.11 7.78
CA SER A 100 12.87 0.75 9.10
C SER A 100 11.65 0.38 9.94
N GLY A 101 10.58 -0.14 9.31
CA GLY A 101 9.32 -0.45 9.96
C GLY A 101 8.58 0.79 10.47
N THR A 102 8.83 1.96 9.87
CA THR A 102 8.18 3.23 10.24
C THR A 102 6.69 3.19 9.88
N PRO A 103 5.78 3.48 10.83
CA PRO A 103 4.35 3.51 10.56
C PRO A 103 3.96 4.60 9.55
N LEU A 104 2.92 4.37 8.75
CA LEU A 104 2.45 5.26 7.70
C LEU A 104 1.11 5.87 8.07
N LEU A 105 1.01 7.19 8.04
CA LEU A 105 -0.24 7.95 8.15
C LEU A 105 -0.55 8.60 6.80
N GLY A 106 -1.59 8.16 6.12
CA GLY A 106 -1.99 8.70 4.82
C GLY A 106 -3.07 9.77 4.96
N VAL A 107 -2.85 10.93 4.34
CA VAL A 107 -3.85 11.99 4.14
C VAL A 107 -4.22 12.04 2.68
N ASN A 108 -5.48 11.77 2.37
CA ASN A 108 -6.00 11.73 1.01
C ASN A 108 -6.55 13.10 0.59
N LEU A 109 -6.36 13.43 -0.68
CA LEU A 109 -6.80 14.69 -1.26
C LEU A 109 -8.00 14.46 -2.20
N GLY A 110 -9.16 14.09 -1.63
CA GLY A 110 -10.43 14.08 -2.36
C GLY A 110 -10.87 12.76 -3.02
N HIS A 111 -10.15 11.64 -2.86
CA HIS A 111 -10.62 10.34 -3.37
C HIS A 111 -10.48 9.28 -2.28
N VAL A 112 -11.57 8.66 -1.87
CA VAL A 112 -11.57 7.60 -0.87
C VAL A 112 -10.60 6.48 -1.29
N GLY A 113 -9.58 6.24 -0.45
CA GLY A 113 -8.62 5.15 -0.57
C GLY A 113 -8.87 4.05 0.46
N PHE A 114 -8.23 2.91 0.30
CA PHE A 114 -8.27 1.84 1.30
C PHE A 114 -7.17 1.97 2.37
N LEU A 115 -6.10 2.67 2.03
CA LEU A 115 -4.91 2.79 2.88
C LEU A 115 -4.87 4.11 3.66
N ALA A 116 -5.33 5.22 3.05
CA ALA A 116 -5.38 6.52 3.70
C ALA A 116 -6.36 6.54 4.89
N GLU A 117 -6.07 7.40 5.87
CA GLU A 117 -6.84 7.53 7.10
C GLU A 117 -7.65 8.81 7.18
N ALA A 118 -7.06 9.94 6.78
CA ALA A 118 -7.65 11.26 6.89
C ALA A 118 -7.91 11.87 5.51
N GLU A 119 -8.86 12.80 5.44
CA GLU A 119 -9.12 13.62 4.28
C GLU A 119 -8.44 15.00 4.44
N GLN A 120 -8.43 15.80 3.38
CA GLN A 120 -7.80 17.11 3.38
C GLN A 120 -8.36 18.05 4.46
N ASP A 121 -9.67 18.00 4.67
CA ASP A 121 -10.35 18.86 5.65
C ASP A 121 -9.95 18.52 7.10
N ASP A 122 -9.31 17.35 7.31
CA ASP A 122 -8.88 16.86 8.62
C ASP A 122 -7.38 17.13 8.91
N VAL A 123 -6.68 17.94 8.11
CA VAL A 123 -5.22 18.17 8.25
C VAL A 123 -4.88 18.69 9.65
N ALA A 124 -5.62 19.69 10.16
CA ALA A 124 -5.39 20.24 11.48
C ALA A 124 -5.56 19.19 12.59
N ILE A 125 -6.61 18.37 12.50
CA ILE A 125 -6.88 17.25 13.43
C ILE A 125 -5.77 16.21 13.34
N THR A 126 -5.27 15.94 12.13
CA THR A 126 -4.17 15.02 11.89
C THR A 126 -2.88 15.49 12.54
N ILE A 127 -2.54 16.78 12.39
CA ILE A 127 -1.36 17.37 13.02
C ILE A 127 -1.48 17.33 14.54
N GLU A 128 -2.63 17.72 15.10
CA GLU A 128 -2.88 17.64 16.54
C GLU A 128 -2.72 16.21 17.06
N ALA A 129 -3.28 15.23 16.36
CA ALA A 129 -3.14 13.83 16.72
C ALA A 129 -1.68 13.33 16.69
N ILE A 130 -0.86 13.81 15.73
CA ILE A 130 0.58 13.51 15.69
C ILE A 130 1.28 14.18 16.89
N VAL A 131 1.03 15.45 17.13
CA VAL A 131 1.65 16.22 18.23
C VAL A 131 1.37 15.57 19.58
N GLU A 132 0.13 15.16 19.82
CA GLU A 132 -0.32 14.55 21.06
C GLU A 132 -0.14 13.01 21.12
N ARG A 133 0.34 12.40 20.03
CA ARG A 133 0.46 10.94 19.89
C ARG A 133 -0.87 10.21 20.09
N ARG A 134 -1.98 10.84 19.71
CA ARG A 134 -3.33 10.27 19.78
C ARG A 134 -3.65 9.44 18.55
N TYR A 135 -2.93 8.35 18.36
CA TYR A 135 -3.15 7.40 17.25
C TYR A 135 -2.78 5.99 17.66
N VAL A 136 -3.29 5.02 16.92
CA VAL A 136 -2.93 3.61 17.06
C VAL A 136 -2.31 3.11 15.76
N THR A 137 -1.61 1.99 15.81
CA THR A 137 -1.07 1.35 14.60
C THR A 137 -1.76 0.03 14.34
N GLU A 138 -2.00 -0.25 13.06
CA GLU A 138 -2.59 -1.49 12.55
C GLU A 138 -1.58 -2.17 11.63
N ASP A 139 -1.26 -3.41 11.91
CA ASP A 139 -0.35 -4.20 11.08
C ASP A 139 -1.08 -4.70 9.83
N ARG A 140 -0.45 -4.53 8.67
CA ARG A 140 -0.89 -5.06 7.39
C ARG A 140 0.08 -6.12 6.93
N LEU A 141 -0.46 -7.33 6.71
CA LEU A 141 0.30 -8.43 6.15
C LEU A 141 0.94 -8.01 4.82
N THR A 142 2.19 -8.37 4.62
CA THR A 142 2.92 -8.24 3.36
C THR A 142 3.23 -9.61 2.79
N VAL A 143 3.66 -9.66 1.55
CA VAL A 143 4.29 -10.84 0.97
C VAL A 143 5.77 -10.56 0.67
N ASP A 144 6.63 -11.51 0.99
CA ASP A 144 8.01 -11.57 0.50
C ASP A 144 8.01 -12.31 -0.83
N VAL A 145 8.73 -11.75 -1.80
CA VAL A 145 8.80 -12.26 -3.17
C VAL A 145 10.25 -12.52 -3.53
N THR A 146 10.54 -13.76 -3.91
CA THR A 146 11.88 -14.20 -4.33
C THR A 146 11.82 -14.71 -5.76
N VAL A 147 12.69 -14.23 -6.62
CA VAL A 147 12.85 -14.71 -7.99
C VAL A 147 14.12 -15.56 -8.09
N HIS A 148 13.95 -16.75 -8.59
CA HIS A 148 15.04 -17.69 -8.87
C HIS A 148 15.23 -17.86 -10.36
N GLN A 149 16.49 -17.87 -10.81
CA GLN A 149 16.92 -18.28 -12.13
C GLN A 149 18.03 -19.31 -11.98
N ASP A 150 17.91 -20.46 -12.65
CA ASP A 150 18.88 -21.55 -12.55
C ASP A 150 19.22 -21.97 -11.10
N LYS A 151 18.20 -21.92 -10.23
CA LYS A 151 18.24 -22.22 -8.78
C LYS A 151 18.97 -21.16 -7.92
N GLU A 152 19.46 -20.11 -8.51
CA GLU A 152 20.04 -18.96 -7.79
C GLU A 152 18.98 -17.89 -7.55
N VAL A 153 19.07 -17.22 -6.40
CA VAL A 153 18.22 -16.06 -6.11
C VAL A 153 18.76 -14.86 -6.88
N VAL A 154 17.98 -14.33 -7.80
CA VAL A 154 18.38 -13.19 -8.62
C VAL A 154 17.70 -11.89 -8.19
N TYR A 155 16.59 -11.97 -7.46
CA TYR A 155 15.87 -10.81 -6.96
C TYR A 155 15.05 -11.13 -5.73
N GLU A 156 15.04 -10.21 -4.77
CA GLU A 156 14.21 -10.29 -3.57
C GLU A 156 13.52 -8.95 -3.34
N THR A 157 12.26 -8.99 -2.97
CA THR A 157 11.46 -7.82 -2.63
C THR A 157 10.26 -8.21 -1.77
N PHE A 158 9.40 -7.25 -1.48
CA PHE A 158 8.12 -7.48 -0.81
C PHE A 158 6.97 -6.85 -1.60
N ALA A 159 5.73 -7.11 -1.21
CA ALA A 159 4.59 -6.34 -1.66
C ALA A 159 3.57 -6.16 -0.51
N LEU A 160 2.93 -4.99 -0.47
CA LEU A 160 1.84 -4.69 0.46
C LEU A 160 0.49 -5.15 -0.13
N ASN A 161 0.25 -4.87 -1.41
CA ASN A 161 -0.95 -5.31 -2.10
C ASN A 161 -0.76 -6.67 -2.77
N GLU A 162 0.07 -6.73 -3.80
CA GLU A 162 0.24 -7.94 -4.60
C GLU A 162 1.58 -8.00 -5.34
N ALA A 163 1.96 -9.23 -5.68
CA ALA A 163 2.93 -9.55 -6.71
C ALA A 163 2.18 -10.18 -7.90
N SER A 164 2.28 -9.60 -9.09
CA SER A 164 1.73 -10.19 -10.31
C SER A 164 2.82 -10.62 -11.26
N VAL A 165 2.63 -11.81 -11.83
CA VAL A 165 3.46 -12.33 -12.92
C VAL A 165 2.62 -12.22 -14.18
N GLU A 166 3.04 -11.40 -15.12
CA GLU A 166 2.28 -11.08 -16.34
C GLU A 166 3.09 -11.36 -17.59
N LYS A 167 2.42 -11.59 -18.70
CA LYS A 167 3.09 -11.73 -20.00
C LYS A 167 3.80 -10.44 -20.41
N ALA A 168 5.02 -10.53 -20.90
CA ALA A 168 5.77 -9.37 -21.34
C ALA A 168 5.31 -8.83 -22.71
N ALA A 169 4.75 -9.70 -23.57
CA ALA A 169 4.30 -9.33 -24.91
C ALA A 169 2.81 -9.63 -25.11
N ARG A 170 2.11 -8.76 -25.82
CA ARG A 170 0.65 -8.88 -26.05
C ARG A 170 0.27 -10.11 -26.86
N GLU A 171 1.08 -10.47 -27.85
CA GLU A 171 0.77 -11.48 -28.84
C GLU A 171 1.02 -12.90 -28.35
N ARG A 172 1.69 -13.06 -27.23
CA ARG A 172 2.09 -14.38 -26.71
C ARG A 172 1.42 -14.65 -25.37
N MET A 173 0.98 -15.86 -25.23
CA MET A 173 0.44 -16.37 -23.95
C MET A 173 1.62 -16.72 -23.03
N LEU A 174 1.50 -16.39 -21.76
CA LEU A 174 2.44 -16.82 -20.74
C LEU A 174 2.05 -18.25 -20.30
N GLU A 175 2.98 -19.20 -20.42
CA GLU A 175 2.79 -20.54 -19.90
C GLU A 175 3.52 -20.72 -18.58
N VAL A 176 2.77 -21.07 -17.55
CA VAL A 176 3.29 -21.23 -16.19
C VAL A 176 2.82 -22.53 -15.55
N VAL A 177 3.62 -23.05 -14.62
CA VAL A 177 3.18 -24.00 -13.61
C VAL A 177 2.99 -23.23 -12.30
N VAL A 178 1.84 -23.41 -11.67
CA VAL A 178 1.58 -22.90 -10.33
C VAL A 178 1.66 -24.01 -9.31
N GLU A 179 2.26 -23.70 -8.17
CA GLU A 179 2.47 -24.63 -7.07
C GLU A 179 1.99 -24.02 -5.75
N ILE A 180 1.55 -24.85 -4.84
CA ILE A 180 1.27 -24.48 -3.45
C ILE A 180 2.00 -25.47 -2.55
N ASP A 181 2.80 -24.96 -1.62
CA ASP A 181 3.57 -25.76 -0.65
C ASP A 181 4.47 -26.81 -1.32
N GLY A 182 5.12 -26.42 -2.44
CA GLY A 182 6.03 -27.27 -3.21
C GLY A 182 5.34 -28.38 -4.01
N ARG A 183 4.00 -28.30 -4.15
CA ARG A 183 3.23 -29.27 -4.95
C ARG A 183 2.65 -28.59 -6.18
N PRO A 184 2.97 -29.06 -7.39
CA PRO A 184 2.33 -28.58 -8.60
C PRO A 184 0.80 -28.73 -8.53
N LEU A 185 0.10 -27.63 -8.78
CA LEU A 185 -1.35 -27.58 -8.78
C LEU A 185 -1.90 -27.66 -10.20
N SER A 186 -1.38 -26.82 -11.10
CA SER A 186 -1.86 -26.73 -12.47
C SER A 186 -0.84 -26.08 -13.39
N ARG A 187 -0.95 -26.37 -14.69
CA ARG A 187 -0.30 -25.61 -15.75
C ARG A 187 -1.35 -24.68 -16.38
N TRP A 188 -1.00 -23.40 -16.52
CA TRP A 188 -1.86 -22.40 -17.12
C TRP A 188 -1.18 -21.75 -18.32
N GLY A 189 -1.92 -21.62 -19.42
CA GLY A 189 -1.67 -20.61 -20.44
C GLY A 189 -2.53 -19.41 -20.11
N CYS A 190 -1.94 -18.27 -19.76
CA CYS A 190 -2.66 -17.15 -19.20
C CYS A 190 -2.06 -15.80 -19.58
N ASP A 191 -2.77 -14.71 -19.26
CA ASP A 191 -2.22 -13.36 -19.34
C ASP A 191 -1.37 -13.04 -18.10
N GLY A 192 -1.62 -13.72 -16.98
CA GLY A 192 -0.85 -13.57 -15.76
C GLY A 192 -1.42 -14.31 -14.55
N VAL A 193 -0.74 -14.16 -13.43
CA VAL A 193 -1.14 -14.68 -12.11
C VAL A 193 -0.88 -13.61 -11.07
N VAL A 194 -1.88 -13.28 -10.26
CA VAL A 194 -1.78 -12.34 -9.15
C VAL A 194 -1.67 -13.11 -7.84
N CYS A 195 -0.63 -12.83 -7.04
CA CYS A 195 -0.51 -13.29 -5.66
C CYS A 195 -0.70 -12.08 -4.74
N ALA A 196 -1.79 -12.05 -3.97
CA ALA A 196 -2.17 -10.88 -3.20
C ALA A 196 -2.26 -11.15 -1.70
N THR A 197 -2.15 -10.06 -0.94
CA THR A 197 -2.47 -9.99 0.49
C THR A 197 -3.96 -9.66 0.68
N PRO A 198 -4.50 -9.74 1.90
CA PRO A 198 -5.82 -9.21 2.22
C PRO A 198 -5.96 -7.72 1.89
N THR A 199 -4.91 -6.92 2.10
CA THR A 199 -4.87 -5.50 1.71
C THR A 199 -5.00 -5.34 0.20
N GLY A 200 -4.28 -6.13 -0.59
CA GLY A 200 -4.33 -6.13 -2.05
C GLY A 200 -5.61 -6.74 -2.63
N SER A 201 -6.46 -7.36 -1.79
CA SER A 201 -7.72 -7.97 -2.25
C SER A 201 -8.67 -6.97 -2.92
N THR A 202 -8.53 -5.68 -2.62
CA THR A 202 -9.29 -4.56 -3.20
C THR A 202 -8.52 -3.79 -4.28
N ALA A 203 -7.30 -4.22 -4.62
CA ALA A 203 -6.46 -3.64 -5.66
C ALA A 203 -6.51 -4.46 -6.96
N TYR A 204 -5.40 -4.86 -7.53
CA TYR A 204 -5.36 -5.60 -8.79
C TYR A 204 -6.06 -6.97 -8.70
N ASN A 205 -5.96 -7.63 -7.54
CA ASN A 205 -6.71 -8.85 -7.24
C ASN A 205 -8.22 -8.70 -7.50
N PHE A 206 -8.82 -7.55 -7.11
CA PHE A 206 -10.23 -7.27 -7.37
C PHE A 206 -10.52 -7.19 -8.87
N SER A 207 -9.70 -6.46 -9.62
CA SER A 207 -9.84 -6.33 -11.08
C SER A 207 -9.65 -7.66 -11.81
N ALA A 208 -8.84 -8.55 -11.26
CA ALA A 208 -8.64 -9.90 -11.76
C ALA A 208 -9.77 -10.89 -11.39
N GLY A 209 -10.81 -10.42 -10.68
CA GLY A 209 -11.96 -11.24 -10.26
C GLY A 209 -11.71 -12.06 -8.98
N GLY A 210 -10.70 -11.69 -8.20
CA GLY A 210 -10.45 -12.27 -6.89
C GLY A 210 -11.44 -11.79 -5.82
N PRO A 211 -11.56 -12.52 -4.70
CA PRO A 211 -12.44 -12.15 -3.61
C PRO A 211 -11.92 -10.94 -2.84
N VAL A 212 -12.82 -10.14 -2.28
CA VAL A 212 -12.48 -9.15 -1.26
C VAL A 212 -12.29 -9.88 0.07
N VAL A 213 -11.17 -9.62 0.72
CA VAL A 213 -10.82 -10.18 2.03
C VAL A 213 -10.65 -9.05 3.03
N TRP A 214 -11.25 -9.18 4.21
CA TRP A 214 -11.09 -8.20 5.30
C TRP A 214 -9.63 -8.11 5.73
N PRO A 215 -9.13 -6.91 6.00
CA PRO A 215 -7.71 -6.71 6.34
C PRO A 215 -7.24 -7.49 7.57
N GLY A 216 -8.14 -7.78 8.49
CA GLY A 216 -7.85 -8.58 9.69
C GLY A 216 -7.87 -10.11 9.47
N VAL A 217 -8.20 -10.58 8.26
CA VAL A 217 -8.16 -12.00 7.91
C VAL A 217 -6.80 -12.33 7.33
N GLU A 218 -6.01 -13.13 8.03
CA GLU A 218 -4.71 -13.57 7.53
C GLU A 218 -4.86 -14.68 6.48
N ALA A 219 -4.53 -14.37 5.24
CA ALA A 219 -4.58 -15.29 4.11
C ALA A 219 -3.63 -14.83 3.01
N LEU A 220 -3.33 -15.72 2.07
CA LEU A 220 -2.74 -15.37 0.78
C LEU A 220 -3.74 -15.72 -0.33
N LEU A 221 -3.74 -14.92 -1.39
CA LEU A 221 -4.62 -15.11 -2.52
C LEU A 221 -3.80 -15.40 -3.78
N MET A 222 -4.31 -16.30 -4.63
CA MET A 222 -3.77 -16.53 -5.96
C MET A 222 -4.90 -16.45 -6.99
N VAL A 223 -4.77 -15.58 -7.97
CA VAL A 223 -5.80 -15.31 -8.98
C VAL A 223 -5.19 -15.40 -10.37
N PRO A 224 -5.67 -16.34 -11.23
CA PRO A 224 -5.28 -16.38 -12.63
C PRO A 224 -5.96 -15.24 -13.43
N ILE A 225 -5.23 -14.67 -14.38
CA ILE A 225 -5.74 -13.66 -15.32
C ILE A 225 -5.91 -14.34 -16.69
N SER A 226 -7.14 -14.35 -17.21
CA SER A 226 -7.47 -14.90 -18.54
C SER A 226 -6.87 -16.30 -18.79
N ALA A 227 -6.87 -17.17 -17.78
CA ALA A 227 -6.24 -18.48 -17.91
C ALA A 227 -7.09 -19.48 -18.68
N HIS A 228 -6.47 -20.14 -19.64
CA HIS A 228 -7.02 -21.25 -20.42
C HIS A 228 -6.63 -22.58 -19.76
N ALA A 229 -7.46 -23.07 -18.84
CA ALA A 229 -7.28 -24.35 -18.15
C ALA A 229 -8.63 -24.85 -17.63
N LEU A 230 -8.73 -26.14 -17.36
CA LEU A 230 -9.92 -26.75 -16.77
C LEU A 230 -10.20 -26.22 -15.36
N PHE A 231 -9.14 -25.93 -14.62
CA PHE A 231 -9.21 -25.31 -13.30
C PHE A 231 -8.41 -24.00 -13.30
N ALA A 232 -9.14 -22.90 -13.39
CA ALA A 232 -8.60 -21.54 -13.33
C ALA A 232 -9.54 -20.70 -12.45
N ARG A 233 -9.40 -20.83 -11.13
CA ARG A 233 -10.24 -20.13 -10.15
C ARG A 233 -9.37 -19.36 -9.16
N PRO A 234 -9.84 -18.20 -8.69
CA PRO A 234 -9.26 -17.55 -7.54
C PRO A 234 -9.22 -18.47 -6.33
N MET A 235 -8.11 -18.48 -5.64
CA MET A 235 -7.88 -19.32 -4.46
C MET A 235 -7.47 -18.47 -3.27
N VAL A 236 -7.95 -18.87 -2.10
CA VAL A 236 -7.53 -18.33 -0.80
C VAL A 236 -6.85 -19.47 -0.06
N VAL A 237 -5.62 -19.24 0.37
CA VAL A 237 -4.81 -20.24 1.07
C VAL A 237 -4.34 -19.75 2.43
N ALA A 238 -3.83 -20.65 3.25
CA ALA A 238 -3.31 -20.31 4.56
C ALA A 238 -2.16 -19.27 4.44
N PRO A 239 -2.01 -18.37 5.41
CA PRO A 239 -0.93 -17.38 5.41
C PRO A 239 0.46 -18.01 5.51
N THR A 240 0.53 -19.28 5.95
CA THR A 240 1.77 -20.07 6.04
C THR A 240 2.15 -20.77 4.75
N SER A 241 1.26 -20.78 3.75
CA SER A 241 1.53 -21.40 2.46
C SER A 241 2.59 -20.65 1.66
N VAL A 242 3.31 -21.39 0.85
CA VAL A 242 4.24 -20.87 -0.16
C VAL A 242 3.58 -21.02 -1.52
N LEU A 243 3.35 -19.91 -2.20
CA LEU A 243 2.88 -19.88 -3.58
C LEU A 243 4.09 -19.85 -4.51
N ALA A 244 4.10 -20.65 -5.55
CA ALA A 244 5.16 -20.55 -6.55
C ALA A 244 4.59 -20.53 -7.98
N ILE A 245 5.23 -19.76 -8.83
CA ILE A 245 4.91 -19.61 -10.24
C ILE A 245 6.19 -19.85 -11.01
N GLU A 246 6.20 -20.83 -11.89
CA GLU A 246 7.35 -21.12 -12.74
C GLU A 246 6.99 -20.82 -14.20
N VAL A 247 7.74 -19.93 -14.83
CA VAL A 247 7.65 -19.66 -16.27
C VAL A 247 8.27 -20.85 -17.00
N LEU A 248 7.50 -21.53 -17.85
CA LEU A 248 8.00 -22.75 -18.50
C LEU A 248 9.17 -22.45 -19.43
N ALA A 249 10.22 -23.27 -19.34
CA ALA A 249 11.43 -23.13 -20.16
C ALA A 249 11.19 -23.27 -21.67
N ASN A 250 10.15 -24.01 -22.05
CA ASN A 250 9.80 -24.27 -23.45
C ASN A 250 8.79 -23.26 -24.03
N THR A 251 8.48 -22.20 -23.31
CA THR A 251 7.58 -21.15 -23.80
C THR A 251 8.36 -20.16 -24.69
N GLU A 252 7.72 -19.68 -25.74
CA GLU A 252 8.27 -18.58 -26.54
C GLU A 252 8.03 -17.21 -25.88
N GLY A 253 7.24 -17.15 -24.81
CA GLY A 253 6.92 -15.95 -24.06
C GLY A 253 7.84 -15.75 -22.86
N SER A 254 8.10 -14.52 -22.50
CA SER A 254 8.69 -14.13 -21.23
C SER A 254 7.63 -13.47 -20.35
N GLY A 255 7.85 -13.48 -19.05
CA GLY A 255 7.01 -12.78 -18.07
C GLY A 255 7.67 -11.50 -17.56
N VAL A 256 6.88 -10.73 -16.84
CA VAL A 256 7.35 -9.60 -16.01
C VAL A 256 6.70 -9.74 -14.65
N LEU A 257 7.51 -9.64 -13.61
CA LEU A 257 7.03 -9.50 -12.24
C LEU A 257 6.74 -8.03 -11.96
N TRP A 258 5.60 -7.75 -11.36
CA TRP A 258 5.24 -6.45 -10.80
C TRP A 258 4.95 -6.62 -9.30
N CYS A 259 5.51 -5.77 -8.46
CA CYS A 259 5.18 -5.69 -7.04
C CYS A 259 4.58 -4.32 -6.73
N ASP A 260 3.34 -4.32 -6.20
CA ASP A 260 2.55 -3.13 -5.91
C ASP A 260 2.40 -2.18 -7.12
N GLY A 261 2.44 -2.71 -8.35
CA GLY A 261 2.39 -1.92 -9.59
C GLY A 261 3.57 -0.95 -9.79
N ARG A 262 4.67 -1.10 -9.03
CA ARG A 262 5.78 -0.13 -8.97
C ARG A 262 7.14 -0.72 -9.29
N ARG A 263 7.46 -1.87 -8.74
CA ARG A 263 8.76 -2.54 -8.89
C ARG A 263 8.62 -3.68 -9.87
N THR A 264 9.53 -3.74 -10.83
CA THR A 264 9.46 -4.70 -11.94
C THR A 264 10.75 -5.47 -12.10
N VAL A 265 10.61 -6.73 -12.52
CA VAL A 265 11.72 -7.60 -12.92
C VAL A 265 11.28 -8.46 -14.09
N ASP A 266 12.14 -8.53 -15.12
CA ASP A 266 11.92 -9.43 -16.25
C ASP A 266 12.09 -10.88 -15.83
N LEU A 267 11.18 -11.72 -16.32
CA LEU A 267 11.14 -13.15 -16.04
C LEU A 267 11.39 -13.94 -17.34
N PRO A 268 12.61 -14.34 -17.60
CA PRO A 268 12.90 -15.20 -18.73
C PRO A 268 12.30 -16.60 -18.53
N PRO A 269 12.18 -17.41 -19.61
CA PRO A 269 11.81 -18.82 -19.49
C PRO A 269 12.68 -19.54 -18.45
N GLY A 270 12.06 -20.37 -17.61
CA GLY A 270 12.69 -21.06 -16.50
C GLY A 270 12.77 -20.25 -15.20
N ALA A 271 12.34 -18.97 -15.19
CA ALA A 271 12.26 -18.19 -13.96
C ALA A 271 11.20 -18.77 -13.02
N ARG A 272 11.52 -18.86 -11.73
CA ARG A 272 10.63 -19.30 -10.66
C ARG A 272 10.45 -18.20 -9.64
N ILE A 273 9.21 -17.84 -9.38
CA ILE A 273 8.82 -16.81 -8.43
C ILE A 273 8.19 -17.51 -7.22
N GLU A 274 8.73 -17.27 -6.03
CA GLU A 274 8.13 -17.70 -4.79
C GLU A 274 7.54 -16.51 -4.04
N VAL A 275 6.31 -16.68 -3.57
CA VAL A 275 5.57 -15.69 -2.80
C VAL A 275 5.13 -16.33 -1.50
N ARG A 276 5.51 -15.73 -0.39
CA ARG A 276 5.17 -16.19 0.95
C ARG A 276 4.80 -15.01 1.85
N ARG A 277 4.20 -15.28 3.00
CA ARG A 277 3.96 -14.24 4.01
C ARG A 277 5.26 -13.49 4.30
N GLY A 278 5.19 -12.17 4.25
CA GLY A 278 6.33 -11.31 4.56
C GLY A 278 6.72 -11.39 6.03
N ALA A 279 8.02 -11.33 6.27
CA ALA A 279 8.59 -11.35 7.62
C ALA A 279 8.27 -10.07 8.42
N ARG A 280 7.99 -8.96 7.72
CA ARG A 280 7.68 -7.67 8.33
C ARG A 280 6.36 -7.13 7.80
N PRO A 281 5.39 -6.79 8.68
CA PRO A 281 4.19 -6.08 8.26
C PRO A 281 4.50 -4.63 7.88
N VAL A 282 3.62 -4.01 7.12
CA VAL A 282 3.53 -2.57 7.02
C VAL A 282 2.55 -2.08 8.07
N ARG A 283 2.97 -1.11 8.89
CA ARG A 283 2.13 -0.52 9.92
C ARG A 283 1.42 0.71 9.39
N LEU A 284 0.10 0.72 9.46
CA LEU A 284 -0.72 1.90 9.14
C LEU A 284 -1.14 2.58 10.44
N VAL A 285 -1.01 3.89 10.48
CA VAL A 285 -1.51 4.72 11.58
C VAL A 285 -3.01 4.92 11.39
N ARG A 286 -3.77 4.83 12.48
CA ARG A 286 -5.21 5.04 12.55
C ARG A 286 -5.53 6.12 13.58
N LEU A 287 -6.23 7.15 13.15
CA LEU A 287 -6.75 8.21 14.00
C LEU A 287 -8.12 7.83 14.56
N HIS A 288 -8.90 7.11 13.78
CA HIS A 288 -10.24 6.65 14.13
C HIS A 288 -10.41 5.17 13.77
N GLN A 289 -11.25 4.48 14.52
CA GLN A 289 -11.64 3.11 14.20
C GLN A 289 -12.85 3.14 13.24
N ALA A 290 -12.61 3.36 11.97
CA ALA A 290 -13.66 3.24 10.95
C ALA A 290 -13.77 1.79 10.47
N PRO A 291 -14.98 1.20 10.44
CA PRO A 291 -15.19 -0.14 9.88
C PRO A 291 -14.74 -0.23 8.43
N PHE A 292 -14.14 -1.37 8.05
CA PHE A 292 -13.72 -1.60 6.67
C PHE A 292 -14.90 -1.56 5.69
N THR A 293 -16.10 -1.92 6.15
CA THR A 293 -17.35 -1.84 5.39
C THR A 293 -17.59 -0.42 4.86
N ASP A 294 -17.38 0.62 5.68
CA ASP A 294 -17.62 2.00 5.30
C ASP A 294 -16.68 2.43 4.17
N ARG A 295 -15.43 1.97 4.21
CA ARG A 295 -14.46 2.20 3.13
C ARG A 295 -14.86 1.52 1.82
N LEU A 296 -15.41 0.29 1.90
CA LEU A 296 -15.93 -0.41 0.72
C LEU A 296 -17.12 0.33 0.12
N VAL A 297 -18.06 0.75 0.96
CA VAL A 297 -19.24 1.51 0.53
C VAL A 297 -18.83 2.81 -0.15
N ALA A 298 -17.95 3.59 0.49
CA ALA A 298 -17.50 4.86 -0.04
C ALA A 298 -16.66 4.71 -1.33
N LYS A 299 -15.79 3.68 -1.39
CA LYS A 299 -14.90 3.46 -2.55
C LYS A 299 -15.63 2.99 -3.79
N PHE A 300 -16.63 2.11 -3.63
CA PHE A 300 -17.35 1.49 -4.73
C PHE A 300 -18.74 2.09 -4.96
N ASP A 301 -19.09 3.15 -4.21
CA ASP A 301 -20.41 3.79 -4.24
C ASP A 301 -21.54 2.75 -4.11
N LEU A 302 -21.40 1.88 -3.10
CA LEU A 302 -22.32 0.77 -2.93
C LEU A 302 -23.68 1.25 -2.41
N PRO A 303 -24.79 0.79 -2.98
CA PRO A 303 -26.12 1.15 -2.49
C PRO A 303 -26.38 0.47 -1.13
N VAL A 304 -26.37 1.25 -0.05
CA VAL A 304 -26.61 0.75 1.32
C VAL A 304 -28.07 0.83 1.74
N GLU A 305 -28.93 1.48 0.91
CA GLU A 305 -30.35 1.54 1.18
C GLU A 305 -31.06 0.30 0.66
N GLY A 306 -31.55 -0.51 1.60
CA GLY A 306 -32.44 -1.60 1.26
C GLY A 306 -33.75 -1.08 0.68
N TRP A 307 -34.50 -1.94 -0.03
CA TRP A 307 -35.80 -1.59 -0.63
C TRP A 307 -36.80 -0.95 0.34
N ARG A 308 -36.68 -1.22 1.66
CA ARG A 308 -37.48 -0.57 2.73
C ARG A 308 -37.08 0.90 2.92
N GLY A 309 -35.81 1.23 2.91
CA GLY A 309 -35.32 2.61 3.00
C GLY A 309 -35.71 3.46 1.78
N ALA A 310 -35.64 2.88 0.59
CA ALA A 310 -36.08 3.54 -0.64
C ALA A 310 -37.61 3.84 -0.61
N SER A 311 -38.42 2.95 -0.05
CA SER A 311 -39.88 3.19 0.09
C SER A 311 -40.22 4.22 1.15
N GLU A 312 -39.44 4.31 2.23
CA GLU A 312 -39.61 5.34 3.26
C GLU A 312 -39.20 6.73 2.78
N ARG A 313 -38.14 6.82 1.97
CA ARG A 313 -37.71 8.09 1.36
C ARG A 313 -38.78 8.61 0.38
N ARG A 314 -39.29 7.77 -0.52
CA ARG A 314 -40.39 8.13 -1.41
C ARG A 314 -41.62 8.65 -0.65
N ARG A 315 -42.02 8.00 0.44
CA ARG A 315 -43.13 8.47 1.30
C ARG A 315 -42.87 9.81 1.96
N ARG A 316 -41.59 10.11 2.33
CA ARG A 316 -41.21 11.42 2.90
C ARG A 316 -41.20 12.50 1.83
N GLU A 317 -40.74 12.19 0.62
CA GLU A 317 -40.74 13.11 -0.53
C GLU A 317 -42.18 13.41 -0.99
N GLU A 318 -43.03 12.39 -1.09
CA GLU A 318 -44.45 12.54 -1.40
C GLU A 318 -45.21 13.29 -0.29
N GLY A 319 -44.93 13.04 0.98
CA GLY A 319 -45.56 13.75 2.12
C GLY A 319 -45.11 15.20 2.27
N ASN A 320 -43.96 15.60 1.73
CA ASN A 320 -43.51 16.99 1.70
C ASN A 320 -43.99 17.77 0.44
N ALA A 321 -44.50 17.08 -0.60
CA ALA A 321 -45.04 17.69 -1.78
C ALA A 321 -46.53 18.08 -1.64
N ASP A 322 -47.19 17.52 -0.62
CA ASP A 322 -48.62 17.78 -0.32
C ASP A 322 -48.83 18.75 0.88
N ALA A 323 -47.75 19.36 1.40
CA ALA A 323 -47.77 20.35 2.48
C ALA A 323 -47.29 21.72 1.98
#